data_2248e584f7d4662b93a44e2be20780c6
#
_entry.id   2248e584f7d4662b93a44e2be20780c6
#
_cell.length_a   1.000
_cell.length_b   1.000
_cell.length_c   1.000
_cell.angle_alpha   90.00
_cell.angle_beta   90.00
_cell.angle_gamma   90.00
#
_symmetry.space_group_name_H-M   'P 1'
#
loop_
_entity.id
_entity.type
_entity.pdbx_description
1 polymer ?
#
loop_
_entity_poly.entity_id
_entity_poly.type
_entity_poly.pdbx_seq_one_letter_code
_entity_poly.pdbx_strand_id
1 'polypeptide(L)'
;MLTMSKFKLPSDRLWPRASTLIKPNLKKADIALVGVPAHKSSISPTSAHLTPKAIRTALEKYSTYAGSKQIDLRGLNFTDLGDIANPDGQEGKKRVHKKLNGVLENYQTLVALGGDNSITFSVASALFPDLSKVGLVTLDAHHDLRDGNTNGSPVWRLIQAGLPGKNIVQIGISDFANSKEYSRSEERRVGKEC
;
A
#
# COMPACT_ATOMS: atom_id res chain seq x y z
N MET A 1 -29.41 6.46 9.01
CA MET A 1 -28.44 6.72 7.93
C MET A 1 -28.14 8.23 7.97
N LEU A 2 -27.10 8.65 8.68
CA LEU A 2 -26.73 10.06 8.78
C LEU A 2 -26.09 10.47 7.46
N THR A 3 -26.79 11.27 6.68
CA THR A 3 -26.22 11.99 5.53
C THR A 3 -25.20 12.97 6.06
N MET A 4 -23.90 12.59 6.01
CA MET A 4 -22.85 13.58 6.22
C MET A 4 -23.02 14.65 5.13
N SER A 5 -23.50 15.82 5.53
CA SER A 5 -23.51 17.00 4.67
C SER A 5 -22.09 17.18 4.17
N LYS A 6 -21.93 17.31 2.84
CA LYS A 6 -20.62 17.64 2.25
C LYS A 6 -20.23 19.04 2.69
N PHE A 7 -19.59 19.14 3.86
CA PHE A 7 -19.01 20.40 4.31
C PHE A 7 -17.93 20.79 3.30
N LYS A 8 -18.22 21.80 2.49
CA LYS A 8 -17.25 22.32 1.52
C LYS A 8 -16.22 23.12 2.31
N LEU A 9 -15.00 22.62 2.36
CA LEU A 9 -13.89 23.34 2.98
C LEU A 9 -13.69 24.68 2.29
N PRO A 10 -13.47 25.78 3.05
CA PRO A 10 -13.22 27.09 2.47
C PRO A 10 -11.93 27.06 1.60
N SER A 11 -11.94 27.84 0.53
CA SER A 11 -10.74 28.07 -0.26
C SER A 11 -9.81 29.00 0.51
N ASP A 12 -8.57 28.58 0.71
CA ASP A 12 -7.53 29.40 1.32
C ASP A 12 -6.27 29.33 0.46
N ARG A 13 -5.87 30.47 -0.09
CA ARG A 13 -4.71 30.57 -0.97
C ARG A 13 -3.39 30.24 -0.25
N LEU A 14 -3.33 30.50 1.07
CA LEU A 14 -2.14 30.21 1.88
C LEU A 14 -2.11 28.76 2.40
N TRP A 15 -3.20 28.01 2.16
CA TRP A 15 -3.28 26.61 2.53
C TRP A 15 -3.61 25.74 1.31
N PRO A 16 -2.64 25.53 0.39
CA PRO A 16 -2.85 24.64 -0.75
C PRO A 16 -3.11 23.21 -0.27
N ARG A 17 -4.16 22.58 -0.79
CA ARG A 17 -4.56 21.21 -0.38
C ARG A 17 -3.76 20.15 -1.10
N ALA A 18 -3.36 19.09 -0.41
CA ALA A 18 -2.61 17.98 -1.00
C ALA A 18 -3.37 17.33 -2.19
N SER A 19 -4.69 17.27 -2.13
CA SER A 19 -5.52 16.78 -3.23
C SER A 19 -5.36 17.56 -4.54
N THR A 20 -4.98 18.83 -4.50
CA THR A 20 -4.78 19.67 -5.70
C THR A 20 -3.52 19.32 -6.48
N LEU A 21 -2.58 18.59 -5.87
CA LEU A 21 -1.37 18.12 -6.53
C LEU A 21 -1.65 16.95 -7.48
N ILE A 22 -2.72 16.21 -7.22
CA ILE A 22 -2.99 14.93 -7.88
C ILE A 22 -3.80 15.17 -9.14
N LYS A 23 -3.21 14.83 -10.28
CA LYS A 23 -3.85 14.90 -11.59
C LYS A 23 -4.24 13.50 -12.07
N PRO A 24 -5.39 13.31 -12.71
CA PRO A 24 -5.78 11.98 -13.17
C PRO A 24 -4.95 11.55 -14.40
N ASN A 25 -4.53 10.29 -14.41
CA ASN A 25 -3.98 9.59 -15.58
C ASN A 25 -2.90 10.33 -16.38
N LEU A 26 -1.96 11.01 -15.74
CA LEU A 26 -0.77 11.52 -16.42
C LEU A 26 0.03 10.35 -16.98
N LYS A 27 0.59 10.50 -18.18
CA LYS A 27 1.45 9.46 -18.80
C LYS A 27 2.77 9.27 -18.07
N LYS A 28 3.30 10.34 -17.45
CA LYS A 28 4.52 10.33 -16.62
C LYS A 28 4.31 11.21 -15.40
N ALA A 29 4.80 10.79 -14.26
CA ALA A 29 4.81 11.55 -13.02
C ALA A 29 5.92 11.06 -12.10
N ASP A 30 6.27 11.83 -11.09
CA ASP A 30 7.21 11.40 -10.05
C ASP A 30 6.55 10.33 -9.17
N ILE A 31 5.28 10.54 -8.83
CA ILE A 31 4.52 9.67 -7.93
C ILE A 31 3.17 9.31 -8.56
N ALA A 32 2.87 8.02 -8.65
CA ALA A 32 1.56 7.53 -9.03
C ALA A 32 0.83 6.93 -7.83
N LEU A 33 -0.48 7.19 -7.72
CA LEU A 33 -1.37 6.55 -6.77
C LEU A 33 -2.25 5.54 -7.51
N VAL A 34 -2.53 4.40 -6.88
CA VAL A 34 -3.49 3.42 -7.37
C VAL A 34 -4.29 2.84 -6.21
N GLY A 35 -5.59 2.73 -6.32
CA GLY A 35 -6.42 2.06 -5.33
C GLY A 35 -6.51 0.55 -5.59
N VAL A 36 -6.35 -0.26 -4.55
CA VAL A 36 -6.48 -1.72 -4.60
C VAL A 36 -7.43 -2.15 -3.47
N PRO A 37 -8.74 -1.98 -3.61
CA PRO A 37 -9.73 -2.15 -2.54
C PRO A 37 -10.05 -3.63 -2.22
N ALA A 38 -9.02 -4.48 -2.01
CA ALA A 38 -9.18 -5.87 -1.61
C ALA A 38 -9.66 -5.99 -0.16
N HIS A 39 -10.50 -6.99 0.13
CA HIS A 39 -11.05 -7.19 1.48
C HIS A 39 -11.59 -8.61 1.72
N LYS A 40 -11.79 -9.42 0.66
CA LYS A 40 -12.48 -10.71 0.77
C LYS A 40 -11.63 -11.81 1.41
N SER A 41 -10.31 -11.63 1.46
CA SER A 41 -9.37 -12.54 2.11
C SER A 41 -9.03 -12.15 3.56
N SER A 42 -9.68 -11.13 4.10
CA SER A 42 -9.48 -10.71 5.48
C SER A 42 -9.92 -11.78 6.47
N ILE A 43 -9.08 -12.04 7.48
CA ILE A 43 -9.34 -13.01 8.56
C ILE A 43 -10.48 -12.52 9.45
N SER A 44 -10.64 -11.21 9.59
CA SER A 44 -11.68 -10.57 10.38
C SER A 44 -12.60 -9.72 9.51
N PRO A 45 -13.86 -9.47 9.91
CA PRO A 45 -14.73 -8.52 9.24
C PRO A 45 -14.06 -7.16 9.06
N THR A 46 -14.14 -6.60 7.88
CA THR A 46 -13.42 -5.34 7.57
C THR A 46 -14.18 -4.47 6.57
N SER A 47 -13.96 -3.17 6.65
CA SER A 47 -14.34 -2.18 5.66
C SER A 47 -13.12 -1.66 4.86
N ALA A 48 -12.04 -2.42 4.80
CA ALA A 48 -10.79 -2.02 4.17
C ALA A 48 -10.94 -1.60 2.69
N HIS A 49 -11.92 -2.13 1.97
CA HIS A 49 -12.23 -1.73 0.60
C HIS A 49 -12.59 -0.24 0.45
N LEU A 50 -12.97 0.43 1.53
CA LEU A 50 -13.28 1.87 1.53
C LEU A 50 -12.02 2.74 1.67
N THR A 51 -10.88 2.16 2.05
CA THR A 51 -9.64 2.89 2.37
C THR A 51 -9.14 3.77 1.22
N PRO A 52 -9.09 3.33 -0.06
CA PRO A 52 -8.60 4.20 -1.13
C PRO A 52 -9.41 5.50 -1.26
N LYS A 53 -10.73 5.38 -1.16
CA LYS A 53 -11.63 6.54 -1.19
C LYS A 53 -11.45 7.44 0.04
N ALA A 54 -11.34 6.84 1.23
CA ALA A 54 -11.16 7.58 2.48
C ALA A 54 -9.85 8.38 2.48
N ILE A 55 -8.75 7.80 2.01
CA ILE A 55 -7.45 8.48 1.89
C ILE A 55 -7.56 9.66 0.92
N ARG A 56 -8.13 9.48 -0.28
CA ARG A 56 -8.31 10.58 -1.23
C ARG A 56 -9.13 11.72 -0.66
N THR A 57 -10.20 11.40 0.07
CA THR A 57 -11.01 12.41 0.78
C THR A 57 -10.22 13.11 1.88
N ALA A 58 -9.36 12.39 2.60
CA ALA A 58 -8.52 12.99 3.64
C ALA A 58 -7.50 13.98 3.05
N LEU A 59 -6.94 13.72 1.87
CA LEU A 59 -6.01 14.62 1.19
C LEU A 59 -6.61 16.02 0.88
N GLU A 60 -7.94 16.15 0.86
CA GLU A 60 -8.61 17.43 0.76
C GLU A 60 -8.42 18.31 2.03
N LYS A 61 -8.00 17.72 3.15
CA LYS A 61 -7.82 18.41 4.43
C LYS A 61 -6.36 18.73 4.75
N TYR A 62 -5.42 18.02 4.16
CA TYR A 62 -3.99 18.22 4.40
C TYR A 62 -3.40 19.29 3.49
N SER A 63 -2.36 20.00 4.00
CA SER A 63 -1.56 20.92 3.18
C SER A 63 -0.52 20.14 2.34
N THR A 64 0.16 20.86 1.45
CA THR A 64 1.28 20.32 0.65
C THR A 64 2.62 20.38 1.37
N TYR A 65 2.67 20.95 2.57
CA TYR A 65 3.92 21.26 3.28
C TYR A 65 4.15 20.34 4.48
N ALA A 66 5.32 19.69 4.51
CA ALA A 66 5.81 18.88 5.61
C ALA A 66 6.71 19.75 6.53
N GLY A 67 6.14 20.33 7.58
CA GLY A 67 6.81 21.29 8.44
C GLY A 67 8.07 20.76 9.14
N SER A 68 8.05 19.49 9.61
CA SER A 68 9.20 18.87 10.27
C SER A 68 10.43 18.69 9.36
N LYS A 69 10.21 18.63 8.06
CA LYS A 69 11.25 18.47 7.02
C LYS A 69 11.46 19.73 6.20
N GLN A 70 10.62 20.75 6.39
CA GLN A 70 10.60 21.98 5.58
C GLN A 70 10.51 21.69 4.06
N ILE A 71 9.76 20.67 3.69
CA ILE A 71 9.57 20.26 2.29
C ILE A 71 8.15 20.62 1.83
N ASP A 72 8.05 21.31 0.69
CA ASP A 72 6.80 21.53 -0.02
C ASP A 72 6.70 20.60 -1.23
N LEU A 73 5.65 19.80 -1.28
CA LEU A 73 5.45 18.80 -2.31
C LEU A 73 4.97 19.39 -3.66
N ARG A 74 4.73 20.70 -3.76
CA ARG A 74 4.30 21.36 -5.01
C ARG A 74 5.33 21.28 -6.15
N GLY A 75 6.58 20.95 -5.83
CA GLY A 75 7.63 20.69 -6.83
C GLY A 75 7.55 19.33 -7.50
N LEU A 76 6.66 18.42 -7.05
CA LEU A 76 6.51 17.08 -7.58
C LEU A 76 5.23 16.94 -8.40
N ASN A 77 5.27 16.05 -9.40
CA ASN A 77 4.11 15.68 -10.19
C ASN A 77 3.48 14.41 -9.64
N PHE A 78 2.21 14.51 -9.25
CA PHE A 78 1.42 13.37 -8.78
C PHE A 78 0.35 13.00 -9.79
N THR A 79 0.10 11.70 -9.94
CA THR A 79 -1.02 11.20 -10.74
C THR A 79 -1.83 10.17 -9.99
N ASP A 80 -3.14 10.10 -10.28
CA ASP A 80 -4.02 9.04 -9.78
C ASP A 80 -4.45 8.13 -10.94
N LEU A 81 -4.11 6.86 -10.84
CA LEU A 81 -4.43 5.82 -11.81
C LEU A 81 -5.82 5.20 -11.58
N GLY A 82 -6.56 5.70 -10.60
CA GLY A 82 -7.87 5.18 -10.19
C GLY A 82 -7.80 3.88 -9.40
N ASP A 83 -8.95 3.26 -9.19
CA ASP A 83 -9.06 1.99 -8.46
C ASP A 83 -9.05 0.79 -9.40
N ILE A 84 -8.41 -0.29 -8.96
CA ILE A 84 -8.50 -1.60 -9.62
C ILE A 84 -9.81 -2.25 -9.18
N ALA A 85 -10.72 -2.47 -10.11
CA ALA A 85 -12.00 -3.09 -9.82
C ALA A 85 -11.85 -4.55 -9.39
N ASN A 86 -12.58 -4.95 -8.32
CA ASN A 86 -12.62 -6.33 -7.82
C ASN A 86 -11.23 -7.01 -7.73
N PRO A 87 -10.28 -6.50 -6.93
CA PRO A 87 -8.89 -6.98 -6.90
C PRO A 87 -8.72 -8.33 -6.18
N ASP A 88 -9.77 -8.85 -5.56
CA ASP A 88 -9.75 -10.11 -4.80
C ASP A 88 -9.74 -11.36 -5.70
N GLY A 89 -9.20 -12.44 -5.17
CA GLY A 89 -9.17 -13.75 -5.83
C GLY A 89 -8.22 -13.81 -7.03
N GLN A 90 -8.26 -14.92 -7.78
CA GLN A 90 -7.35 -15.14 -8.91
C GLN A 90 -7.55 -14.14 -10.05
N GLU A 91 -8.81 -13.89 -10.42
CA GLU A 91 -9.12 -12.91 -11.46
C GLU A 91 -8.79 -11.48 -11.03
N GLY A 92 -8.92 -11.19 -9.73
CA GLY A 92 -8.48 -9.93 -9.15
C GLY A 92 -6.97 -9.73 -9.29
N LYS A 93 -6.18 -10.75 -8.98
CA LYS A 93 -4.71 -10.73 -9.17
C LYS A 93 -4.32 -10.46 -10.63
N LYS A 94 -5.01 -11.09 -11.59
CA LYS A 94 -4.78 -10.82 -13.02
C LYS A 94 -5.05 -9.35 -13.37
N ARG A 95 -6.10 -8.75 -12.79
CA ARG A 95 -6.41 -7.33 -12.98
C ARG A 95 -5.34 -6.42 -12.37
N VAL A 96 -4.88 -6.74 -11.16
CA VAL A 96 -3.76 -6.03 -10.51
C VAL A 96 -2.51 -6.12 -11.39
N HIS A 97 -2.14 -7.31 -11.83
CA HIS A 97 -0.98 -7.51 -12.70
C HIS A 97 -1.11 -6.73 -14.01
N LYS A 98 -2.25 -6.84 -14.70
CA LYS A 98 -2.50 -6.11 -15.95
C LYS A 98 -2.38 -4.58 -15.78
N LYS A 99 -2.83 -4.05 -14.64
CA LYS A 99 -2.78 -2.59 -14.37
C LYS A 99 -1.39 -2.11 -14.01
N LEU A 100 -0.60 -2.93 -13.30
CA LEU A 100 0.66 -2.50 -12.70
C LEU A 100 1.92 -2.99 -13.42
N ASN A 101 1.81 -3.95 -14.33
CA ASN A 101 2.94 -4.42 -15.12
C ASN A 101 3.54 -3.26 -15.94
N GLY A 102 4.86 -3.03 -15.82
CA GLY A 102 5.57 -1.96 -16.50
C GLY A 102 5.26 -0.54 -15.97
N VAL A 103 4.44 -0.39 -14.92
CA VAL A 103 4.05 0.94 -14.43
C VAL A 103 5.24 1.77 -13.95
N LEU A 104 6.28 1.15 -13.39
CA LEU A 104 7.49 1.82 -12.91
C LEU A 104 8.40 2.34 -14.04
N GLU A 105 8.12 2.03 -15.30
CA GLU A 105 8.79 2.65 -16.46
C GLU A 105 8.39 4.12 -16.64
N ASN A 106 7.22 4.49 -16.13
CA ASN A 106 6.64 5.83 -16.27
C ASN A 106 6.55 6.61 -14.96
N TYR A 107 6.68 5.96 -13.82
CA TYR A 107 6.55 6.57 -12.50
C TYR A 107 7.69 6.10 -11.59
N GLN A 108 8.38 7.04 -10.95
CA GLN A 108 9.50 6.72 -10.05
C GLN A 108 9.02 6.00 -8.78
N THR A 109 7.84 6.37 -8.30
CA THR A 109 7.23 5.79 -7.09
C THR A 109 5.78 5.44 -7.34
N LEU A 110 5.35 4.26 -6.92
CA LEU A 110 3.95 3.87 -6.86
C LEU A 110 3.49 3.78 -5.40
N VAL A 111 2.40 4.49 -5.09
CA VAL A 111 1.70 4.38 -3.81
C VAL A 111 0.41 3.59 -4.02
N ALA A 112 0.39 2.35 -3.58
CA ALA A 112 -0.81 1.52 -3.61
C ALA A 112 -1.65 1.80 -2.36
N LEU A 113 -2.82 2.39 -2.56
CA LEU A 113 -3.80 2.64 -1.51
C LEU A 113 -4.60 1.35 -1.30
N GLY A 114 -4.31 0.66 -0.22
CA GLY A 114 -4.89 -0.66 0.05
C GLY A 114 -6.33 -0.59 0.48
N GLY A 115 -6.90 -1.71 0.32
CA GLY A 115 -7.74 -2.57 1.04
C GLY A 115 -7.03 -3.20 2.26
N ASP A 116 -7.21 -4.49 2.40
CA ASP A 116 -6.48 -5.25 3.43
C ASP A 116 -5.04 -5.58 2.99
N ASN A 117 -4.25 -6.13 3.91
CA ASN A 117 -2.84 -6.39 3.66
C ASN A 117 -2.54 -7.45 2.58
N SER A 118 -3.54 -8.20 2.11
CA SER A 118 -3.35 -9.18 1.02
C SER A 118 -2.83 -8.56 -0.27
N ILE A 119 -3.02 -7.24 -0.45
CA ILE A 119 -2.55 -6.50 -1.61
C ILE A 119 -1.02 -6.46 -1.71
N THR A 120 -0.30 -6.56 -0.59
CA THR A 120 1.17 -6.53 -0.55
C THR A 120 1.76 -7.57 -1.50
N PHE A 121 1.22 -8.80 -1.48
CA PHE A 121 1.67 -9.83 -2.43
C PHE A 121 1.29 -9.52 -3.88
N SER A 122 0.04 -9.15 -4.14
CA SER A 122 -0.45 -8.96 -5.51
C SER A 122 0.19 -7.75 -6.19
N VAL A 123 0.44 -6.68 -5.45
CA VAL A 123 1.11 -5.46 -5.95
C VAL A 123 2.58 -5.73 -6.18
N ALA A 124 3.32 -6.29 -5.21
CA ALA A 124 4.73 -6.56 -5.36
C ALA A 124 5.01 -7.54 -6.52
N SER A 125 4.23 -8.62 -6.64
CA SER A 125 4.38 -9.59 -7.74
C SER A 125 4.06 -8.98 -9.11
N ALA A 126 3.20 -7.98 -9.18
CA ALA A 126 2.88 -7.29 -10.43
C ALA A 126 3.95 -6.29 -10.85
N LEU A 127 4.61 -5.64 -9.87
CA LEU A 127 5.65 -4.64 -10.11
C LEU A 127 7.02 -5.26 -10.41
N PHE A 128 7.32 -6.40 -9.79
CA PHE A 128 8.65 -7.01 -9.80
C PHE A 128 8.58 -8.46 -10.30
N PRO A 129 8.87 -8.69 -11.59
CA PRO A 129 8.89 -10.05 -12.15
C PRO A 129 9.95 -10.97 -11.51
N ASP A 130 11.06 -10.40 -11.04
CA ASP A 130 12.14 -11.10 -10.34
C ASP A 130 12.25 -10.63 -8.89
N LEU A 131 11.58 -11.33 -7.98
CA LEU A 131 11.58 -11.01 -6.55
C LEU A 131 12.94 -11.28 -5.87
N SER A 132 13.84 -12.03 -6.50
CA SER A 132 15.18 -12.29 -5.92
C SER A 132 16.02 -11.02 -5.75
N LYS A 133 15.70 -9.96 -6.50
CA LYS A 133 16.38 -8.66 -6.47
C LYS A 133 15.64 -7.58 -5.68
N VAL A 134 14.55 -7.95 -5.01
CA VAL A 134 13.70 -7.02 -4.26
C VAL A 134 14.04 -7.06 -2.78
N GLY A 135 13.94 -5.91 -2.12
CA GLY A 135 13.89 -5.79 -0.67
C GLY A 135 12.48 -5.45 -0.20
N LEU A 136 12.07 -6.00 0.94
CA LEU A 136 10.79 -5.71 1.59
C LEU A 136 11.03 -5.11 2.96
N VAL A 137 10.38 -3.97 3.24
CA VAL A 137 10.30 -3.40 4.59
C VAL A 137 8.83 -3.37 4.99
N THR A 138 8.47 -3.99 6.12
CA THR A 138 7.13 -3.93 6.69
C THR A 138 7.14 -3.15 8.00
N LEU A 139 6.07 -2.37 8.23
CA LEU A 139 5.78 -1.75 9.52
C LEU A 139 4.47 -2.36 10.02
N ASP A 140 4.58 -3.47 10.77
CA ASP A 140 3.44 -4.29 11.19
C ASP A 140 3.74 -5.00 12.52
N ALA A 141 2.70 -5.26 13.33
CA ALA A 141 2.79 -6.08 14.53
C ALA A 141 2.92 -7.59 14.23
N HIS A 142 2.62 -8.00 12.99
CA HIS A 142 2.60 -9.40 12.57
C HIS A 142 3.70 -9.71 11.57
N HIS A 143 4.15 -10.97 11.58
CA HIS A 143 5.09 -11.48 10.57
C HIS A 143 4.47 -11.72 9.19
N ASP A 144 3.15 -11.88 9.12
CA ASP A 144 2.40 -12.20 7.89
C ASP A 144 2.89 -13.47 7.19
N LEU A 145 3.23 -14.47 8.00
CA LEU A 145 3.74 -15.79 7.58
C LEU A 145 2.68 -16.89 7.66
N ARG A 146 1.38 -16.55 7.76
CA ARG A 146 0.30 -17.55 7.74
C ARG A 146 0.27 -18.29 6.41
N ASP A 147 0.00 -19.59 6.47
CA ASP A 147 -0.26 -20.38 5.28
C ASP A 147 -1.51 -19.90 4.54
N GLY A 148 -1.56 -20.09 3.23
CA GLY A 148 -2.73 -19.79 2.40
C GLY A 148 -2.72 -18.41 1.75
N ASN A 149 -3.91 -17.83 1.56
CA ASN A 149 -4.13 -16.63 0.76
C ASN A 149 -4.91 -15.53 1.52
N THR A 150 -4.68 -15.41 2.81
CA THR A 150 -5.34 -14.41 3.66
C THR A 150 -4.54 -13.11 3.70
N ASN A 151 -5.11 -12.09 4.34
CA ASN A 151 -4.40 -10.84 4.62
C ASN A 151 -3.25 -10.99 5.64
N GLY A 152 -3.13 -12.13 6.32
CA GLY A 152 -1.98 -12.48 7.18
C GLY A 152 -0.93 -13.36 6.49
N SER A 153 -0.98 -13.49 5.16
CA SER A 153 -0.10 -14.38 4.39
C SER A 153 0.84 -13.68 3.39
N PRO A 154 0.86 -12.35 3.23
CA PRO A 154 1.56 -11.74 2.09
C PRO A 154 3.07 -11.94 2.12
N VAL A 155 3.71 -11.90 3.29
CA VAL A 155 5.17 -12.11 3.41
C VAL A 155 5.53 -13.55 3.07
N TRP A 156 4.78 -14.53 3.62
CA TRP A 156 4.95 -15.93 3.27
C TRP A 156 4.86 -16.17 1.76
N ARG A 157 3.87 -15.60 1.12
CA ARG A 157 3.65 -15.76 -0.33
C ARG A 157 4.75 -15.13 -1.17
N LEU A 158 5.30 -13.98 -0.74
CA LEU A 158 6.45 -13.36 -1.42
C LEU A 158 7.69 -14.23 -1.30
N ILE A 159 7.95 -14.84 -0.13
CA ILE A 159 9.05 -15.79 0.06
C ILE A 159 8.87 -17.00 -0.86
N GLN A 160 7.67 -17.59 -0.92
CA GLN A 160 7.39 -18.71 -1.81
C GLN A 160 7.52 -18.34 -3.30
N ALA A 161 7.33 -17.07 -3.62
CA ALA A 161 7.50 -16.55 -4.99
C ALA A 161 8.95 -16.11 -5.32
N GLY A 162 9.90 -16.31 -4.38
CA GLY A 162 11.33 -16.09 -4.63
C GLY A 162 11.96 -14.88 -3.95
N LEU A 163 11.24 -14.17 -3.07
CA LEU A 163 11.82 -13.10 -2.24
C LEU A 163 12.73 -13.72 -1.17
N PRO A 164 14.05 -13.42 -1.16
CA PRO A 164 14.95 -13.99 -0.14
C PRO A 164 14.64 -13.42 1.25
N GLY A 165 14.59 -14.27 2.28
CA GLY A 165 14.35 -13.84 3.67
C GLY A 165 15.36 -12.80 4.15
N LYS A 166 16.62 -12.89 3.72
CA LYS A 166 17.66 -11.90 4.01
C LYS A 166 17.38 -10.49 3.48
N ASN A 167 16.44 -10.36 2.54
CA ASN A 167 16.03 -9.08 1.95
C ASN A 167 14.76 -8.53 2.62
N ILE A 168 14.32 -9.12 3.75
CA ILE A 168 13.10 -8.70 4.46
C ILE A 168 13.49 -8.05 5.78
N VAL A 169 12.97 -6.84 6.02
CA VAL A 169 13.07 -6.13 7.29
C VAL A 169 11.65 -5.90 7.82
N GLN A 170 11.40 -6.35 9.06
CA GLN A 170 10.10 -6.18 9.72
C GLN A 170 10.27 -5.30 10.97
N ILE A 171 9.53 -4.21 11.04
CA ILE A 171 9.58 -3.21 12.12
C ILE A 171 8.25 -3.20 12.86
N GLY A 172 8.30 -3.19 14.19
CA GLY A 172 7.10 -3.11 15.03
C GLY A 172 6.47 -4.47 15.38
N ILE A 173 7.19 -5.57 15.20
CA ILE A 173 6.69 -6.91 15.56
C ILE A 173 6.36 -6.97 17.03
N SER A 174 5.12 -7.43 17.33
CA SER A 174 4.63 -7.61 18.71
C SER A 174 4.80 -9.05 19.18
N ASP A 175 5.32 -9.24 20.40
CA ASP A 175 5.61 -10.57 20.96
C ASP A 175 4.38 -11.49 21.05
N PHE A 176 3.21 -10.95 21.37
CA PHE A 176 1.98 -11.75 21.56
C PHE A 176 1.04 -11.73 20.35
N ALA A 177 1.42 -11.06 19.25
CA ALA A 177 0.62 -11.00 18.04
C ALA A 177 0.94 -12.14 17.04
N ASN A 178 1.95 -12.96 17.34
CA ASN A 178 2.43 -14.03 16.46
C ASN A 178 2.49 -15.35 17.19
N SER A 179 2.07 -16.45 16.56
CA SER A 179 2.27 -17.79 17.10
C SER A 179 3.70 -18.28 16.84
N LYS A 180 4.15 -19.25 17.64
CA LYS A 180 5.45 -19.89 17.46
C LYS A 180 5.60 -20.50 16.06
N GLU A 181 4.53 -21.11 15.54
CA GLU A 181 4.49 -21.78 14.24
C GLU A 181 4.64 -20.80 13.08
N TYR A 182 4.09 -19.58 13.23
CA TYR A 182 4.18 -18.50 12.23
C TYR A 182 5.32 -17.51 12.49
N SER A 183 6.13 -17.76 13.52
CA SER A 183 7.37 -17.00 13.78
C SER A 183 8.59 -17.65 13.12
N ARG A 184 8.41 -18.39 12.05
CA ARG A 184 9.44 -19.18 11.33
C ARG A 184 10.50 -18.34 10.63
N SER A 185 10.52 -17.03 10.82
CA SER A 185 11.58 -16.16 10.33
C SER A 185 12.87 -16.37 11.17
N GLU A 186 13.39 -17.60 11.24
CA GLU A 186 14.66 -17.88 11.90
C GLU A 186 15.85 -17.23 11.19
N GLU A 187 15.65 -16.69 10.00
CA GLU A 187 16.69 -15.99 9.27
C GLU A 187 16.55 -14.48 9.43
N ARG A 188 17.11 -13.99 10.54
CA ARG A 188 17.44 -12.59 10.87
C ARG A 188 16.29 -11.70 11.33
N ARG A 189 16.07 -11.73 12.62
CA ARG A 189 15.64 -10.55 13.38
C ARG A 189 16.70 -9.45 13.22
N VAL A 190 16.51 -8.55 12.30
CA VAL A 190 17.22 -7.27 12.29
C VAL A 190 16.35 -6.29 13.07
N GLY A 191 16.83 -5.87 14.26
CA GLY A 191 16.26 -4.77 14.99
C GLY A 191 15.15 -5.14 15.98
N LYS A 192 15.50 -5.80 17.11
CA LYS A 192 14.90 -5.45 18.39
C LYS A 192 15.57 -4.12 18.79
N GLU A 193 15.00 -3.04 18.36
CA GLU A 193 15.25 -1.75 19.01
C GLU A 193 13.89 -1.24 19.47
N CYS A 194 13.80 -1.06 20.79
CA CYS A 194 12.67 -0.61 21.58
C CYS A 194 12.11 0.73 21.12
#